data_c42453744d93e84b27e7ada4c6c3dc42
#
_entry.id   c42453744d93e84b27e7ada4c6c3dc42
#
_cell.length_a   1.000
_cell.length_b   1.000
_cell.length_c   1.000
_cell.angle_alpha   90.00
_cell.angle_beta   90.00
_cell.angle_gamma   90.00
#
_symmetry.space_group_name_H-M   'P 1'
#
loop_
_entity.id
_entity.type
_entity.pdbx_description
1 polymer ?
#
loop_
_entity_poly.entity_id
_entity_poly.type
_entity_poly.pdbx_seq_one_letter_code
_entity_poly.pdbx_strand_id
1 'polypeptide(L)'
;MKDFEAKTSPKKKMDTESWFIECYRKNQGHPLRTLMHLYKGNYHKFVMAVICFFAKHACVWVLPIITANIINDVTAHNPDTFRNIIFYSILEAGLILLNIPMNYLYTSYKSLATRYAETGLRKALIRKLQQLSISYHVETQSGRLQSKIMRDVEAVEGLSTQLFLSILNIALNIGVALVVTISKSRIVFIFFLLTTPVAAITMVTFRNIMKKRNTEFRKEMEETSARVMEMVELVPVTRAHALEDEEVSKMSGQLFAVAEKGYKLDLIQALFGSVGWAVFQIFQVICLAFTGYLAIGGKIQAGDITLYQSYFATVVNQVSSIVTLLPTIAKGIESVNSIGEVLLSEDIEDNEGKEKLEQVTGTFDFEDVCFHYKNNEHNVLNHLNLHVKAGETIALVGESGAGKSTILNLVIGFHQAESGKVLIDGKDLSKIDLRTYRKHLAVVPQTSILFSGTIRDNITYGCENVSEEELQNVIKAANLSDLIASLPKGLDTMVGEHGGKLSGGQRQRISIARALIRDPKVIVLDEATSALDSISEKLIQQALNNLTEGRTTFIVAHRLSTIRDADRIAVIADGHCTEYGTYDELMALKGEFYQLKQIQS
;
A
#
# COMPACT_ATOMS: atom_id res chain seq x y z
N MET A 1 -4.94 -22.14 5.26
CA MET A 1 -5.63 -20.87 5.06
C MET A 1 -6.98 -20.84 5.78
N LYS A 2 -7.90 -21.77 5.51
CA LYS A 2 -9.21 -21.85 6.19
C LYS A 2 -9.14 -21.91 7.74
N ASP A 3 -8.18 -22.63 8.30
CA ASP A 3 -8.01 -22.71 9.77
C ASP A 3 -7.54 -21.39 10.40
N PHE A 4 -6.75 -20.62 9.67
CA PHE A 4 -6.31 -19.31 10.15
C PHE A 4 -7.45 -18.28 10.05
N GLU A 5 -8.22 -18.29 8.96
CA GLU A 5 -9.42 -17.46 8.82
C GLU A 5 -10.46 -17.78 9.89
N ALA A 6 -10.70 -19.05 10.20
CA ALA A 6 -11.61 -19.46 11.26
C ALA A 6 -11.18 -18.97 12.65
N LYS A 7 -9.86 -18.92 12.92
CA LYS A 7 -9.29 -18.44 14.20
C LYS A 7 -9.26 -16.91 14.30
N THR A 8 -9.17 -16.20 13.19
CA THR A 8 -9.06 -14.73 13.16
C THR A 8 -10.41 -14.04 12.99
N SER A 9 -11.37 -14.65 12.27
CA SER A 9 -12.67 -14.08 11.96
C SER A 9 -13.53 -13.84 13.22
N PRO A 10 -14.24 -12.72 13.34
CA PRO A 10 -15.21 -12.51 14.40
C PRO A 10 -16.40 -13.48 14.23
N LYS A 11 -17.03 -13.86 15.36
CA LYS A 11 -18.15 -14.81 15.40
C LYS A 11 -19.41 -14.38 14.61
N LYS A 12 -19.53 -13.12 14.21
CA LYS A 12 -20.57 -12.61 13.28
C LYS A 12 -19.95 -12.37 11.91
N LYS A 13 -20.51 -12.98 10.86
CA LYS A 13 -20.25 -12.66 9.46
C LYS A 13 -20.72 -11.22 9.16
N MET A 14 -19.92 -10.22 9.50
CA MET A 14 -19.99 -8.93 8.84
C MET A 14 -19.09 -9.04 7.60
N ASP A 15 -19.54 -8.50 6.47
CA ASP A 15 -18.66 -8.29 5.33
C ASP A 15 -17.48 -7.44 5.82
N THR A 16 -16.32 -8.07 5.90
CA THR A 16 -15.17 -7.54 6.64
C THR A 16 -14.69 -6.23 6.01
N GLU A 17 -14.89 -6.07 4.70
CA GLU A 17 -14.35 -4.94 3.93
C GLU A 17 -15.19 -3.67 4.14
N SER A 18 -16.50 -3.76 3.97
CA SER A 18 -17.43 -2.64 4.19
C SER A 18 -17.39 -2.16 5.63
N TRP A 19 -17.18 -3.08 6.58
CA TRP A 19 -17.07 -2.72 7.98
C TRP A 19 -15.82 -1.88 8.28
N PHE A 20 -14.66 -2.20 7.68
CA PHE A 20 -13.45 -1.40 7.84
C PHE A 20 -13.62 0.02 7.26
N ILE A 21 -14.23 0.14 6.08
CA ILE A 21 -14.54 1.45 5.49
C ILE A 21 -15.49 2.25 6.40
N GLU A 22 -16.53 1.61 6.94
CA GLU A 22 -17.48 2.24 7.86
C GLU A 22 -16.81 2.72 9.16
N CYS A 23 -15.83 1.97 9.69
CA CYS A 23 -15.03 2.39 10.85
C CYS A 23 -14.33 3.73 10.59
N TYR A 24 -13.73 3.89 9.42
CA TYR A 24 -13.07 5.13 9.02
C TYR A 24 -14.08 6.26 8.82
N ARG A 25 -15.21 6.00 8.16
CA ARG A 25 -16.27 7.00 7.91
C ARG A 25 -16.85 7.54 9.22
N LYS A 26 -17.16 6.68 10.18
CA LYS A 26 -17.75 7.08 11.48
C LYS A 26 -16.79 7.84 12.40
N ASN A 27 -15.49 7.68 12.22
CA ASN A 27 -14.49 8.24 13.11
C ASN A 27 -13.52 9.19 12.39
N GLN A 28 -13.95 9.80 11.28
CA GLN A 28 -13.13 10.73 10.50
C GLN A 28 -12.55 11.83 11.39
N GLY A 29 -11.25 12.10 11.25
CA GLY A 29 -10.53 13.06 12.08
C GLY A 29 -10.14 12.58 13.49
N HIS A 30 -10.52 11.36 13.88
CA HIS A 30 -10.19 10.78 15.18
C HIS A 30 -9.44 9.44 15.06
N PRO A 31 -8.15 9.43 14.70
CA PRO A 31 -7.39 8.23 14.37
C PRO A 31 -7.36 7.19 15.50
N LEU A 32 -7.31 7.61 16.76
CA LEU A 32 -7.32 6.69 17.91
C LEU A 32 -8.69 6.01 18.09
N ARG A 33 -9.79 6.72 17.83
CA ARG A 33 -11.13 6.12 17.86
C ARG A 33 -11.32 5.15 16.69
N THR A 34 -10.84 5.51 15.50
CA THR A 34 -10.79 4.61 14.33
C THR A 34 -10.07 3.33 14.70
N LEU A 35 -8.86 3.43 15.26
CA LEU A 35 -8.07 2.29 15.69
C LEU A 35 -8.84 1.40 16.67
N MET A 36 -9.46 1.98 17.70
CA MET A 36 -10.27 1.22 18.65
C MET A 36 -11.38 0.44 17.93
N HIS A 37 -12.12 1.09 17.02
CA HIS A 37 -13.21 0.43 16.30
C HIS A 37 -12.74 -0.71 15.38
N LEU A 38 -11.54 -0.63 14.80
CA LEU A 38 -10.98 -1.70 13.94
C LEU A 38 -10.90 -3.06 14.66
N TYR A 39 -10.79 -3.06 15.98
CA TYR A 39 -10.70 -4.27 16.81
C TYR A 39 -12.03 -4.71 17.43
N LYS A 40 -13.13 -4.03 17.12
CA LYS A 40 -14.46 -4.39 17.64
C LYS A 40 -14.81 -5.84 17.26
N GLY A 41 -15.19 -6.65 18.24
CA GLY A 41 -15.43 -8.10 18.07
C GLY A 41 -14.22 -8.98 18.38
N ASN A 42 -13.00 -8.42 18.45
CA ASN A 42 -11.77 -9.13 18.81
C ASN A 42 -11.15 -8.71 20.16
N TYR A 43 -11.82 -7.83 20.92
CA TYR A 43 -11.30 -7.38 22.22
C TYR A 43 -11.05 -8.52 23.20
N HIS A 44 -11.82 -9.60 23.15
CA HIS A 44 -11.62 -10.78 24.00
C HIS A 44 -10.22 -11.37 23.83
N LYS A 45 -9.61 -11.28 22.62
CA LYS A 45 -8.25 -11.74 22.36
C LYS A 45 -7.21 -10.87 23.08
N PHE A 46 -7.43 -9.54 23.11
CA PHE A 46 -6.58 -8.64 23.90
C PHE A 46 -6.73 -8.88 25.40
N VAL A 47 -7.96 -9.11 25.88
CA VAL A 47 -8.19 -9.46 27.30
C VAL A 47 -7.44 -10.74 27.66
N MET A 48 -7.52 -11.79 26.83
CA MET A 48 -6.75 -13.02 27.05
C MET A 48 -5.23 -12.79 27.01
N ALA A 49 -4.76 -11.95 26.09
CA ALA A 49 -3.36 -11.55 26.04
C ALA A 49 -2.94 -10.83 27.33
N VAL A 50 -3.77 -9.92 27.85
CA VAL A 50 -3.50 -9.23 29.14
C VAL A 50 -3.46 -10.21 30.31
N ILE A 51 -4.38 -11.17 30.40
CA ILE A 51 -4.35 -12.22 31.46
C ILE A 51 -3.06 -13.02 31.37
N CYS A 52 -2.67 -13.48 30.18
CA CYS A 52 -1.41 -14.19 29.97
C CYS A 52 -0.19 -13.30 30.30
N PHE A 53 -0.30 -11.98 30.04
CA PHE A 53 0.73 -11.01 30.38
C PHE A 53 1.00 -10.95 31.90
N PHE A 54 -0.06 -10.88 32.70
CA PHE A 54 0.09 -10.92 34.17
C PHE A 54 0.79 -12.18 34.65
N ALA A 55 0.36 -13.34 34.15
CA ALA A 55 0.95 -14.60 34.54
C ALA A 55 2.43 -14.71 34.13
N LYS A 56 2.78 -14.25 32.92
CA LYS A 56 4.17 -14.29 32.44
C LYS A 56 5.10 -13.31 33.15
N HIS A 57 4.59 -12.18 33.69
CA HIS A 57 5.40 -11.19 34.39
C HIS A 57 5.45 -11.39 35.89
N ALA A 58 4.71 -12.37 36.42
CA ALA A 58 4.69 -12.66 37.84
C ALA A 58 6.09 -12.91 38.41
N CYS A 59 6.95 -13.69 37.72
CA CYS A 59 8.33 -13.92 38.13
C CYS A 59 9.14 -12.60 38.21
N VAL A 60 8.99 -11.70 37.26
CA VAL A 60 9.73 -10.42 37.23
C VAL A 60 9.32 -9.51 38.39
N TRP A 61 8.03 -9.53 38.77
CA TRP A 61 7.52 -8.69 39.86
C TRP A 61 7.81 -9.27 41.22
N VAL A 62 7.84 -10.60 41.35
CA VAL A 62 8.02 -11.30 42.63
C VAL A 62 9.50 -11.47 43.01
N LEU A 63 10.39 -11.61 42.02
CA LEU A 63 11.83 -11.83 42.27
C LEU A 63 12.48 -10.79 43.21
N PRO A 64 12.26 -9.47 43.11
CA PRO A 64 12.83 -8.51 44.06
C PRO A 64 12.33 -8.73 45.50
N ILE A 65 11.08 -9.16 45.65
CA ILE A 65 10.49 -9.46 46.96
C ILE A 65 11.14 -10.70 47.57
N ILE A 66 11.28 -11.76 46.77
CA ILE A 66 11.94 -13.02 47.19
C ILE A 66 13.37 -12.74 47.61
N THR A 67 14.14 -12.01 46.76
CA THR A 67 15.53 -11.67 47.05
C THR A 67 15.65 -10.91 48.39
N ALA A 68 14.78 -9.90 48.59
CA ALA A 68 14.77 -9.14 49.84
C ALA A 68 14.44 -10.02 51.04
N ASN A 69 13.45 -10.89 50.97
CA ASN A 69 13.08 -11.78 52.07
C ASN A 69 14.20 -12.76 52.40
N ILE A 70 14.86 -13.37 51.43
CA ILE A 70 16.02 -14.24 51.65
C ILE A 70 17.13 -13.48 52.38
N ILE A 71 17.49 -12.26 51.96
CA ILE A 71 18.53 -11.46 52.61
C ILE A 71 18.10 -11.11 54.04
N ASN A 72 16.84 -10.76 54.27
CA ASN A 72 16.32 -10.43 55.58
C ASN A 72 16.37 -11.64 56.54
N ASP A 73 15.98 -12.83 56.08
CA ASP A 73 16.05 -14.06 56.86
C ASP A 73 17.49 -14.44 57.21
N VAL A 74 18.43 -14.28 56.27
CA VAL A 74 19.86 -14.52 56.47
C VAL A 74 20.43 -13.55 57.50
N THR A 75 20.13 -12.26 57.40
CA THR A 75 20.65 -11.23 58.32
C THR A 75 20.04 -11.30 59.71
N ALA A 76 18.79 -11.75 59.82
CA ALA A 76 18.11 -11.98 61.11
C ALA A 76 18.51 -13.29 61.79
N HIS A 77 19.35 -14.14 61.18
CA HIS A 77 19.74 -15.47 61.68
C HIS A 77 18.54 -16.35 62.08
N ASN A 78 17.46 -16.30 61.28
CA ASN A 78 16.23 -17.02 61.51
C ASN A 78 16.49 -18.54 61.42
N PRO A 79 16.05 -19.38 62.41
CA PRO A 79 16.26 -20.82 62.36
C PRO A 79 15.71 -21.52 61.13
N ASP A 80 14.64 -20.98 60.53
CA ASP A 80 13.99 -21.51 59.33
C ASP A 80 14.59 -20.99 58.00
N THR A 81 15.66 -20.20 58.04
CA THR A 81 16.26 -19.54 56.86
C THR A 81 16.53 -20.54 55.72
N PHE A 82 17.12 -21.69 56.00
CA PHE A 82 17.43 -22.67 54.96
C PHE A 82 16.18 -23.21 54.26
N ARG A 83 15.12 -23.51 55.03
CA ARG A 83 13.84 -23.95 54.49
C ARG A 83 13.17 -22.87 53.65
N ASN A 84 13.22 -21.65 54.11
CA ASN A 84 12.67 -20.48 53.37
C ASN A 84 13.42 -20.24 52.07
N ILE A 85 14.75 -20.33 52.05
CA ILE A 85 15.55 -20.20 50.80
C ILE A 85 15.12 -21.26 49.78
N ILE A 86 15.01 -22.54 50.21
CA ILE A 86 14.57 -23.61 49.29
C ILE A 86 13.16 -23.33 48.77
N PHE A 87 12.23 -22.96 49.64
CA PHE A 87 10.86 -22.65 49.26
C PHE A 87 10.79 -21.50 48.25
N TYR A 88 11.46 -20.38 48.54
CA TYR A 88 11.49 -19.21 47.63
C TYR A 88 12.17 -19.53 46.29
N SER A 89 13.24 -20.32 46.31
CA SER A 89 13.94 -20.74 45.10
C SER A 89 13.07 -21.63 44.20
N ILE A 90 12.34 -22.59 44.81
CA ILE A 90 11.41 -23.46 44.09
C ILE A 90 10.23 -22.63 43.52
N LEU A 91 9.69 -21.72 44.33
CA LEU A 91 8.61 -20.82 43.89
C LEU A 91 9.02 -19.98 42.66
N GLU A 92 10.20 -19.35 42.74
CA GLU A 92 10.70 -18.51 41.64
C GLU A 92 11.02 -19.35 40.40
N ALA A 93 11.64 -20.52 40.55
CA ALA A 93 11.86 -21.43 39.43
C ALA A 93 10.53 -21.86 38.77
N GLY A 94 9.49 -22.13 39.58
CA GLY A 94 8.15 -22.43 39.06
C GLY A 94 7.54 -21.27 38.29
N LEU A 95 7.66 -20.03 38.78
CA LEU A 95 7.19 -18.82 38.08
C LEU A 95 7.96 -18.58 36.79
N ILE A 96 9.27 -18.80 36.77
CA ILE A 96 10.10 -18.68 35.54
C ILE A 96 9.67 -19.72 34.50
N LEU A 97 9.45 -20.97 34.92
CA LEU A 97 8.95 -22.02 34.02
C LEU A 97 7.54 -21.69 33.47
N LEU A 98 6.68 -21.11 34.30
CA LEU A 98 5.34 -20.67 33.90
C LEU A 98 5.40 -19.54 32.86
N ASN A 99 6.45 -18.72 32.89
CA ASN A 99 6.63 -17.64 31.89
C ASN A 99 6.63 -18.18 30.44
N ILE A 100 7.23 -19.36 30.19
CA ILE A 100 7.37 -19.94 28.84
C ILE A 100 6.00 -20.15 28.16
N PRO A 101 5.08 -20.99 28.71
CA PRO A 101 3.78 -21.19 28.06
C PRO A 101 2.91 -19.93 28.08
N MET A 102 3.01 -19.09 29.10
CA MET A 102 2.24 -17.84 29.17
C MET A 102 2.71 -16.83 28.13
N ASN A 103 4.00 -16.73 27.86
CA ASN A 103 4.53 -15.88 26.80
C ASN A 103 4.10 -16.38 25.40
N TYR A 104 4.07 -17.70 25.20
CA TYR A 104 3.55 -18.27 23.94
C TYR A 104 2.06 -17.92 23.74
N LEU A 105 1.23 -18.12 24.74
CA LEU A 105 -0.19 -17.79 24.70
C LEU A 105 -0.42 -16.27 24.52
N TYR A 106 0.31 -15.44 25.26
CA TYR A 106 0.30 -13.99 25.12
C TYR A 106 0.57 -13.57 23.68
N THR A 107 1.66 -14.08 23.08
CA THR A 107 2.05 -13.76 21.71
C THR A 107 1.03 -14.28 20.69
N SER A 108 0.48 -15.47 20.92
CA SER A 108 -0.56 -16.07 20.06
C SER A 108 -1.83 -15.21 20.02
N TYR A 109 -2.40 -14.86 21.18
CA TYR A 109 -3.61 -14.05 21.25
C TYR A 109 -3.40 -12.63 20.69
N LYS A 110 -2.26 -12.00 21.01
CA LYS A 110 -1.86 -10.72 20.47
C LYS A 110 -1.80 -10.77 18.92
N SER A 111 -1.03 -11.73 18.39
CA SER A 111 -0.82 -11.87 16.95
C SER A 111 -2.12 -12.16 16.21
N LEU A 112 -3.00 -13.02 16.74
CA LEU A 112 -4.31 -13.27 16.15
C LEU A 112 -5.18 -12.01 16.04
N ALA A 113 -5.11 -11.11 17.04
CA ALA A 113 -5.87 -9.87 17.01
C ALA A 113 -5.30 -8.87 15.98
N THR A 114 -3.98 -8.66 16.00
CA THR A 114 -3.33 -7.66 15.13
C THR A 114 -3.34 -8.08 13.66
N ARG A 115 -3.08 -9.35 13.36
CA ARG A 115 -3.12 -9.89 11.98
C ARG A 115 -4.52 -9.87 11.37
N TYR A 116 -5.57 -9.99 12.19
CA TYR A 116 -6.94 -9.80 11.71
C TYR A 116 -7.16 -8.39 11.16
N ALA A 117 -6.79 -7.37 11.94
CA ALA A 117 -6.96 -5.97 11.52
C ALA A 117 -6.07 -5.64 10.31
N GLU A 118 -4.82 -6.11 10.30
CA GLU A 118 -3.89 -5.97 9.18
C GLU A 118 -4.47 -6.53 7.88
N THR A 119 -4.92 -7.79 7.91
CA THR A 119 -5.49 -8.46 6.74
C THR A 119 -6.78 -7.77 6.28
N GLY A 120 -7.64 -7.37 7.22
CA GLY A 120 -8.89 -6.67 6.94
C GLY A 120 -8.66 -5.31 6.28
N LEU A 121 -7.71 -4.52 6.78
CA LEU A 121 -7.34 -3.22 6.19
C LEU A 121 -6.76 -3.39 4.78
N ARG A 122 -5.88 -4.37 4.56
CA ARG A 122 -5.33 -4.64 3.22
C ARG A 122 -6.42 -5.05 2.24
N LYS A 123 -7.34 -5.93 2.65
CA LYS A 123 -8.48 -6.31 1.81
C LYS A 123 -9.38 -5.12 1.48
N ALA A 124 -9.70 -4.28 2.47
CA ALA A 124 -10.51 -3.08 2.27
C ALA A 124 -9.83 -2.08 1.32
N LEU A 125 -8.51 -1.86 1.47
CA LEU A 125 -7.74 -1.02 0.56
C LEU A 125 -7.72 -1.57 -0.86
N ILE A 126 -7.42 -2.86 -1.05
CA ILE A 126 -7.39 -3.50 -2.38
C ILE A 126 -8.76 -3.37 -3.05
N ARG A 127 -9.85 -3.61 -2.31
CA ARG A 127 -11.22 -3.44 -2.83
C ARG A 127 -11.50 -2.00 -3.22
N LYS A 128 -11.16 -1.06 -2.35
CA LYS A 128 -11.35 0.37 -2.63
C LYS A 128 -10.56 0.81 -3.85
N LEU A 129 -9.31 0.36 -4.00
CA LEU A 129 -8.49 0.66 -5.19
C LEU A 129 -9.12 0.18 -6.48
N GLN A 130 -9.83 -0.96 -6.47
CA GLN A 130 -10.57 -1.45 -7.65
C GLN A 130 -11.84 -0.65 -7.95
N GLN A 131 -12.31 0.17 -7.00
CA GLN A 131 -13.49 1.03 -7.13
C GLN A 131 -13.15 2.47 -7.49
N LEU A 132 -11.91 2.90 -7.22
CA LEU A 132 -11.46 4.25 -7.52
C LEU A 132 -11.43 4.50 -9.04
N SER A 133 -11.69 5.74 -9.43
CA SER A 133 -11.66 6.16 -10.84
C SER A 133 -10.26 5.99 -11.45
N ILE A 134 -10.20 5.87 -12.76
CA ILE A 134 -8.92 5.84 -13.48
C ILE A 134 -8.16 7.16 -13.30
N SER A 135 -8.86 8.30 -13.21
CA SER A 135 -8.25 9.59 -12.92
C SER A 135 -7.45 9.57 -11.62
N TYR A 136 -8.01 8.99 -10.55
CA TYR A 136 -7.31 8.84 -9.27
C TYR A 136 -6.01 8.02 -9.41
N HIS A 137 -6.05 6.94 -10.22
CA HIS A 137 -4.88 6.09 -10.46
C HIS A 137 -3.79 6.78 -11.29
N VAL A 138 -4.17 7.64 -12.23
CA VAL A 138 -3.22 8.44 -13.03
C VAL A 138 -2.57 9.53 -12.18
N GLU A 139 -3.36 10.21 -11.33
CA GLU A 139 -2.85 11.28 -10.45
C GLU A 139 -1.97 10.73 -9.32
N THR A 140 -2.29 9.54 -8.83
CA THR A 140 -1.57 8.94 -7.70
C THR A 140 -0.56 7.92 -8.19
N GLN A 141 0.72 8.19 -7.97
CA GLN A 141 1.80 7.25 -8.34
C GLN A 141 1.60 5.87 -7.72
N SER A 142 1.79 4.81 -8.51
CA SER A 142 1.61 3.41 -8.10
C SER A 142 2.45 3.04 -6.84
N GLY A 143 3.66 3.57 -6.74
CA GLY A 143 4.53 3.36 -5.57
C GLY A 143 3.96 3.95 -4.27
N ARG A 144 3.21 5.07 -4.35
CA ARG A 144 2.53 5.67 -3.20
C ARG A 144 1.38 4.76 -2.74
N LEU A 145 0.59 4.22 -3.66
CA LEU A 145 -0.49 3.28 -3.35
C LEU A 145 0.04 1.98 -2.75
N GLN A 146 1.11 1.43 -3.32
CA GLN A 146 1.80 0.26 -2.77
C GLN A 146 2.29 0.52 -1.33
N SER A 147 2.89 1.70 -1.08
CA SER A 147 3.32 2.10 0.26
C SER A 147 2.18 2.13 1.27
N LYS A 148 1.01 2.65 0.88
CA LYS A 148 -0.18 2.68 1.75
C LYS A 148 -0.67 1.28 2.11
N ILE A 149 -0.70 0.34 1.16
CA ILE A 149 -1.13 -1.04 1.41
C ILE A 149 -0.13 -1.81 2.30
N MET A 150 1.16 -1.62 2.07
CA MET A 150 2.18 -2.43 2.73
C MET A 150 2.69 -1.77 4.02
N ARG A 151 3.26 -0.57 3.93
CA ARG A 151 3.95 0.09 5.05
C ARG A 151 3.02 0.82 6.01
N ASP A 152 1.97 1.49 5.50
CA ASP A 152 1.06 2.21 6.39
C ASP A 152 0.21 1.24 7.21
N VAL A 153 -0.23 0.13 6.61
CA VAL A 153 -0.97 -0.91 7.36
C VAL A 153 -0.08 -1.55 8.43
N GLU A 154 1.20 -1.79 8.15
CA GLU A 154 2.17 -2.28 9.14
C GLU A 154 2.40 -1.26 10.27
N ALA A 155 2.46 0.05 9.95
CA ALA A 155 2.57 1.10 10.96
C ALA A 155 1.32 1.19 11.86
N VAL A 156 0.12 0.94 11.31
CA VAL A 156 -1.14 0.83 12.10
C VAL A 156 -1.11 -0.39 13.02
N GLU A 157 -0.57 -1.52 12.58
CA GLU A 157 -0.35 -2.71 13.43
C GLU A 157 0.61 -2.38 14.57
N GLY A 158 1.74 -1.73 14.26
CA GLY A 158 2.69 -1.24 15.25
C GLY A 158 2.06 -0.29 16.27
N LEU A 159 1.27 0.70 15.82
CA LEU A 159 0.52 1.60 16.69
C LEU A 159 -0.41 0.85 17.64
N SER A 160 -1.15 -0.14 17.11
CA SER A 160 -2.05 -0.96 17.89
C SER A 160 -1.33 -1.71 19.01
N THR A 161 -0.19 -2.32 18.67
CA THR A 161 0.66 -3.01 19.64
C THR A 161 1.16 -2.06 20.74
N GLN A 162 1.60 -0.85 20.35
CA GLN A 162 2.09 0.13 21.33
C GLN A 162 0.98 0.62 22.26
N LEU A 163 -0.20 0.95 21.73
CA LEU A 163 -1.30 1.47 22.54
C LEU A 163 -1.91 0.43 23.46
N PHE A 164 -2.21 -0.77 22.94
CA PHE A 164 -2.94 -1.77 23.72
C PHE A 164 -2.06 -2.56 24.68
N LEU A 165 -0.78 -2.75 24.39
CA LEU A 165 0.08 -3.64 25.16
C LEU A 165 1.28 -2.93 25.77
N SER A 166 2.02 -2.08 25.05
CA SER A 166 3.22 -1.45 25.58
C SER A 166 2.89 -0.40 26.64
N ILE A 167 1.86 0.43 26.42
CA ILE A 167 1.41 1.40 27.42
C ILE A 167 0.88 0.67 28.67
N LEU A 168 0.11 -0.41 28.48
CA LEU A 168 -0.39 -1.21 29.58
C LEU A 168 0.77 -1.86 30.36
N ASN A 169 1.76 -2.42 29.65
CA ASN A 169 2.98 -2.97 30.25
C ASN A 169 3.70 -1.95 31.12
N ILE A 170 3.91 -0.74 30.60
CA ILE A 170 4.54 0.35 31.34
C ILE A 170 3.74 0.72 32.58
N ALA A 171 2.43 0.91 32.43
CA ALA A 171 1.55 1.28 33.53
C ALA A 171 1.54 0.21 34.63
N LEU A 172 1.50 -1.08 34.27
CA LEU A 172 1.52 -2.17 35.21
C LEU A 172 2.85 -2.33 35.95
N ASN A 173 3.97 -2.23 35.23
CA ASN A 173 5.29 -2.32 35.87
C ASN A 173 5.53 -1.17 36.86
N ILE A 174 5.18 0.07 36.45
CA ILE A 174 5.24 1.22 37.37
C ILE A 174 4.26 1.05 38.52
N GLY A 175 3.02 0.63 38.24
CA GLY A 175 2.00 0.41 39.28
C GLY A 175 2.42 -0.61 40.33
N VAL A 176 2.91 -1.78 39.92
CA VAL A 176 3.41 -2.81 40.86
C VAL A 176 4.58 -2.28 41.68
N ALA A 177 5.57 -1.64 41.04
CA ALA A 177 6.72 -1.08 41.74
C ALA A 177 6.30 -0.04 42.81
N LEU A 178 5.37 0.86 42.46
CA LEU A 178 4.88 1.88 43.40
C LEU A 178 4.01 1.28 44.51
N VAL A 179 3.12 0.34 44.21
CA VAL A 179 2.26 -0.33 45.22
C VAL A 179 3.09 -1.10 46.23
N VAL A 180 4.08 -1.87 45.79
CA VAL A 180 4.97 -2.61 46.71
C VAL A 180 5.82 -1.62 47.51
N THR A 181 6.34 -0.56 46.89
CA THR A 181 7.16 0.43 47.62
C THR A 181 6.36 1.15 48.70
N ILE A 182 5.12 1.61 48.42
CA ILE A 182 4.29 2.31 49.41
C ILE A 182 3.82 1.36 50.52
N SER A 183 3.57 0.09 50.21
CA SER A 183 3.14 -0.90 51.22
C SER A 183 4.25 -1.22 52.23
N LYS A 184 5.52 -1.16 51.79
CA LYS A 184 6.69 -1.42 52.64
C LYS A 184 7.22 -0.16 53.32
N SER A 185 7.36 0.97 52.63
CA SER A 185 7.86 2.24 53.18
C SER A 185 7.30 3.47 52.46
N ARG A 186 6.51 4.28 53.16
CA ARG A 186 6.01 5.58 52.63
C ARG A 186 7.12 6.57 52.35
N ILE A 187 8.22 6.51 53.10
CA ILE A 187 9.36 7.42 52.98
C ILE A 187 10.07 7.16 51.63
N VAL A 188 10.31 5.90 51.29
CA VAL A 188 10.94 5.52 50.03
C VAL A 188 9.99 5.81 48.84
N PHE A 189 8.69 5.61 49.01
CA PHE A 189 7.71 6.00 47.99
C PHE A 189 7.76 7.50 47.65
N ILE A 190 7.85 8.38 48.67
CA ILE A 190 7.99 9.83 48.45
C ILE A 190 9.30 10.14 47.70
N PHE A 191 10.37 9.43 48.03
CA PHE A 191 11.65 9.56 47.31
C PHE A 191 11.49 9.20 45.84
N PHE A 192 10.81 8.10 45.49
CA PHE A 192 10.53 7.73 44.10
C PHE A 192 9.68 8.79 43.39
N LEU A 193 8.66 9.32 44.07
CA LEU A 193 7.77 10.35 43.53
C LEU A 193 8.50 11.67 43.20
N LEU A 194 9.53 12.01 43.98
CA LEU A 194 10.32 13.22 43.75
C LEU A 194 11.43 13.04 42.71
N THR A 195 12.08 11.88 42.71
CA THR A 195 13.25 11.64 41.83
C THR A 195 12.88 11.23 40.41
N THR A 196 11.81 10.46 40.23
CA THR A 196 11.38 9.97 38.90
C THR A 196 11.03 11.13 37.93
N PRO A 197 10.28 12.18 38.30
CA PRO A 197 10.02 13.31 37.40
C PRO A 197 11.28 14.07 36.99
N VAL A 198 12.27 14.20 37.90
CA VAL A 198 13.53 14.88 37.59
C VAL A 198 14.31 14.10 36.53
N ALA A 199 14.38 12.78 36.66
CA ALA A 199 14.99 11.93 35.63
C ALA A 199 14.24 12.03 34.30
N ALA A 200 12.90 12.08 34.32
CA ALA A 200 12.08 12.24 33.11
C ALA A 200 12.31 13.59 32.42
N ILE A 201 12.38 14.68 33.16
CA ILE A 201 12.63 16.05 32.63
C ILE A 201 13.98 16.09 31.90
N THR A 202 15.01 15.48 32.45
CA THR A 202 16.34 15.41 31.81
C THR A 202 16.26 14.75 30.43
N MET A 203 15.50 13.68 30.29
CA MET A 203 15.31 13.00 29.01
C MET A 203 14.51 13.84 28.00
N VAL A 204 13.48 14.55 28.46
CA VAL A 204 12.65 15.42 27.59
C VAL A 204 13.43 16.59 27.02
N THR A 205 14.35 17.16 27.78
CA THR A 205 15.16 18.32 27.35
C THR A 205 15.97 18.02 26.09
N PHE A 206 16.53 16.83 25.95
CA PHE A 206 17.32 16.43 24.79
C PHE A 206 16.48 16.05 23.56
N ARG A 207 15.19 15.79 23.74
CA ARG A 207 14.29 15.32 22.68
C ARG A 207 14.25 16.26 21.46
N ASN A 208 14.19 17.56 21.68
CA ASN A 208 14.05 18.54 20.59
C ASN A 208 15.29 18.57 19.70
N ILE A 209 16.47 18.47 20.28
CA ILE A 209 17.74 18.45 19.55
C ILE A 209 17.81 17.17 18.71
N MET A 210 17.50 16.02 19.32
CA MET A 210 17.49 14.73 18.62
C MET A 210 16.45 14.69 17.49
N LYS A 211 15.24 15.24 17.72
CA LYS A 211 14.19 15.34 16.69
C LYS A 211 14.67 16.15 15.48
N LYS A 212 15.31 17.31 15.71
CA LYS A 212 15.83 18.16 14.62
C LYS A 212 16.85 17.40 13.76
N ARG A 213 17.84 16.76 14.39
CA ARG A 213 18.89 16.00 13.67
C ARG A 213 18.34 14.78 12.93
N ASN A 214 17.40 14.08 13.55
CA ASN A 214 16.73 12.95 12.88
C ASN A 214 15.94 13.39 11.64
N THR A 215 15.27 14.55 11.72
CA THR A 215 14.56 15.12 10.57
C THR A 215 15.51 15.53 9.45
N GLU A 216 16.65 16.17 9.79
CA GLU A 216 17.70 16.55 8.82
C GLU A 216 18.26 15.30 8.10
N PHE A 217 18.60 14.26 8.86
CA PHE A 217 19.10 12.99 8.30
C PHE A 217 18.06 12.30 7.42
N ARG A 218 16.80 12.22 7.86
CA ARG A 218 15.72 11.60 7.08
C ARG A 218 15.48 12.32 5.75
N LYS A 219 15.48 13.65 5.76
CA LYS A 219 15.31 14.45 4.54
C LYS A 219 16.43 14.17 3.54
N GLU A 220 17.69 14.16 3.99
CA GLU A 220 18.83 13.83 3.13
C GLU A 220 18.74 12.40 2.57
N MET A 221 18.32 11.44 3.41
CA MET A 221 18.11 10.04 2.99
C MET A 221 16.98 9.91 1.95
N GLU A 222 15.89 10.65 2.10
CA GLU A 222 14.78 10.67 1.14
C GLU A 222 15.21 11.25 -0.21
N GLU A 223 15.94 12.37 -0.21
CA GLU A 223 16.52 12.98 -1.41
C GLU A 223 17.52 12.04 -2.10
N THR A 224 18.37 11.38 -1.32
CA THR A 224 19.34 10.40 -1.84
C THR A 224 18.63 9.18 -2.42
N SER A 225 17.58 8.67 -1.77
CA SER A 225 16.81 7.53 -2.29
C SER A 225 16.14 7.85 -3.63
N ALA A 226 15.64 9.07 -3.80
CA ALA A 226 15.07 9.51 -5.09
C ALA A 226 16.15 9.54 -6.20
N ARG A 227 17.34 10.07 -5.90
CA ARG A 227 18.47 10.10 -6.85
C ARG A 227 19.02 8.72 -7.20
N VAL A 228 19.07 7.79 -6.21
CA VAL A 228 19.44 6.38 -6.49
C VAL A 228 18.45 5.75 -7.45
N MET A 229 17.15 5.99 -7.27
CA MET A 229 16.13 5.46 -8.18
C MET A 229 16.33 6.01 -9.60
N GLU A 230 16.52 7.32 -9.74
CA GLU A 230 16.80 7.97 -11.02
C GLU A 230 18.08 7.42 -11.67
N MET A 231 19.18 7.26 -10.90
CA MET A 231 20.42 6.68 -11.40
C MET A 231 20.22 5.25 -11.93
N VAL A 232 19.44 4.41 -11.21
CA VAL A 232 19.16 3.03 -11.64
C VAL A 232 18.36 2.99 -12.94
N GLU A 233 17.39 3.88 -13.10
CA GLU A 233 16.60 4.00 -14.34
C GLU A 233 17.46 4.48 -15.52
N LEU A 234 18.42 5.37 -15.26
CA LEU A 234 19.29 5.96 -16.27
C LEU A 234 20.56 5.13 -16.59
N VAL A 235 20.79 3.98 -15.92
CA VAL A 235 21.96 3.10 -16.20
C VAL A 235 22.15 2.80 -17.69
N PRO A 236 21.13 2.49 -18.50
CA PRO A 236 21.32 2.28 -19.94
C PRO A 236 21.82 3.53 -20.68
N VAL A 237 21.39 4.72 -20.24
CA VAL A 237 21.78 6.01 -20.83
C VAL A 237 23.21 6.35 -20.44
N THR A 238 23.56 6.24 -19.17
CA THR A 238 24.92 6.52 -18.68
C THR A 238 25.94 5.63 -19.34
N ARG A 239 25.64 4.33 -19.49
CA ARG A 239 26.52 3.39 -20.22
C ARG A 239 26.63 3.70 -21.70
N ALA A 240 25.52 4.08 -22.35
CA ALA A 240 25.54 4.45 -23.78
C ALA A 240 26.44 5.67 -24.06
N HIS A 241 26.64 6.53 -23.04
CA HIS A 241 27.45 7.74 -23.15
C HIS A 241 28.81 7.66 -22.43
N ALA A 242 29.16 6.49 -21.85
CA ALA A 242 30.39 6.27 -21.07
C ALA A 242 30.56 7.27 -19.89
N LEU A 243 29.47 7.55 -19.16
CA LEU A 243 29.41 8.50 -18.04
C LEU A 243 29.36 7.81 -16.67
N GLU A 244 29.73 6.52 -16.56
CA GLU A 244 29.62 5.73 -15.34
C GLU A 244 30.39 6.35 -14.18
N ASP A 245 31.64 6.77 -14.43
CA ASP A 245 32.52 7.36 -13.40
C ASP A 245 32.00 8.72 -12.92
N GLU A 246 31.42 9.51 -13.82
CA GLU A 246 30.80 10.80 -13.46
C GLU A 246 29.59 10.61 -12.58
N GLU A 247 28.69 9.68 -12.90
CA GLU A 247 27.51 9.38 -12.10
C GLU A 247 27.87 8.76 -10.75
N VAL A 248 28.89 7.88 -10.68
CA VAL A 248 29.44 7.36 -9.42
C VAL A 248 30.00 8.49 -8.57
N SER A 249 30.71 9.45 -9.18
CA SER A 249 31.25 10.60 -8.46
C SER A 249 30.17 11.50 -7.87
N LYS A 250 29.12 11.82 -8.65
CA LYS A 250 27.96 12.59 -8.18
C LYS A 250 27.25 11.89 -7.02
N MET A 251 27.02 10.57 -7.17
CA MET A 251 26.36 9.78 -6.14
C MET A 251 27.22 9.66 -4.88
N SER A 252 28.54 9.53 -5.01
CA SER A 252 29.47 9.51 -3.87
C SER A 252 29.36 10.78 -3.04
N GLY A 253 29.28 11.95 -3.68
CA GLY A 253 29.07 13.23 -2.98
C GLY A 253 27.78 13.23 -2.16
N GLN A 254 26.69 12.74 -2.73
CA GLN A 254 25.40 12.65 -2.03
C GLN A 254 25.43 11.65 -0.86
N LEU A 255 26.07 10.48 -1.06
CA LEU A 255 26.26 9.48 0.00
C LEU A 255 27.11 10.01 1.15
N PHE A 256 28.15 10.82 0.87
CA PHE A 256 28.94 11.50 1.91
C PHE A 256 28.11 12.52 2.69
N ALA A 257 27.20 13.26 2.04
CA ALA A 257 26.29 14.16 2.73
C ALA A 257 25.35 13.41 3.71
N VAL A 258 24.80 12.28 3.26
CA VAL A 258 24.00 11.38 4.14
C VAL A 258 24.86 10.88 5.31
N ALA A 259 26.08 10.39 5.02
CA ALA A 259 26.98 9.89 6.04
C ALA A 259 27.33 10.96 7.09
N GLU A 260 27.60 12.21 6.66
CA GLU A 260 27.87 13.33 7.56
C GLU A 260 26.65 13.64 8.47
N LYS A 261 25.44 13.68 7.91
CA LYS A 261 24.22 13.89 8.71
C LYS A 261 23.96 12.73 9.66
N GLY A 262 24.18 11.47 9.19
CA GLY A 262 24.10 10.26 10.01
C GLY A 262 25.09 10.30 11.17
N TYR A 263 26.35 10.60 10.90
CA TYR A 263 27.37 10.73 11.94
C TYR A 263 27.02 11.78 13.01
N LYS A 264 26.52 12.95 12.60
CA LYS A 264 26.07 13.99 13.54
C LYS A 264 24.87 13.52 14.37
N LEU A 265 23.96 12.74 13.79
CA LEU A 265 22.85 12.13 14.50
C LEU A 265 23.34 11.10 15.50
N ASP A 266 24.25 10.19 15.10
CA ASP A 266 24.82 9.14 15.95
C ASP A 266 25.55 9.71 17.17
N LEU A 267 26.34 10.77 16.97
CA LEU A 267 27.02 11.46 18.09
C LEU A 267 26.03 12.03 19.12
N ILE A 268 24.95 12.64 18.64
CA ILE A 268 23.93 13.18 19.54
C ILE A 268 23.16 12.05 20.24
N GLN A 269 22.87 10.95 19.53
CA GLN A 269 22.24 9.76 20.13
C GLN A 269 23.16 9.15 21.18
N ALA A 270 24.45 9.03 20.90
CA ALA A 270 25.43 8.50 21.85
C ALA A 270 25.54 9.39 23.09
N LEU A 271 25.62 10.74 22.90
CA LEU A 271 25.66 11.68 23.99
C LEU A 271 24.38 11.61 24.84
N PHE A 272 23.22 11.61 24.20
CA PHE A 272 21.93 11.46 24.88
C PHE A 272 21.84 10.16 25.67
N GLY A 273 22.24 9.03 25.05
CA GLY A 273 22.29 7.73 25.71
C GLY A 273 23.23 7.73 26.93
N SER A 274 24.42 8.28 26.78
CA SER A 274 25.42 8.35 27.86
C SER A 274 24.98 9.25 29.01
N VAL A 275 24.44 10.43 28.70
CA VAL A 275 23.91 11.34 29.72
C VAL A 275 22.71 10.73 30.44
N GLY A 276 21.79 10.12 29.69
CA GLY A 276 20.63 9.43 30.24
C GLY A 276 21.04 8.28 31.16
N TRP A 277 22.00 7.46 30.73
CA TRP A 277 22.55 6.39 31.55
C TRP A 277 23.25 6.91 32.82
N ALA A 278 24.09 7.97 32.69
CA ALA A 278 24.79 8.54 33.83
C ALA A 278 23.82 9.14 34.87
N VAL A 279 22.82 9.90 34.42
CA VAL A 279 21.76 10.45 35.30
C VAL A 279 21.03 9.30 36.01
N PHE A 280 20.68 8.26 35.28
CA PHE A 280 20.04 7.09 35.84
C PHE A 280 20.90 6.43 36.94
N GLN A 281 22.18 6.19 36.65
CA GLN A 281 23.10 5.58 37.61
C GLN A 281 23.32 6.45 38.85
N ILE A 282 23.41 7.79 38.68
CA ILE A 282 23.53 8.71 39.82
C ILE A 282 22.30 8.60 40.72
N PHE A 283 21.08 8.62 40.14
CA PHE A 283 19.86 8.45 40.94
C PHE A 283 19.78 7.07 41.63
N GLN A 284 20.30 6.05 40.97
CA GLN A 284 20.35 4.70 41.56
C GLN A 284 21.33 4.64 42.77
N VAL A 285 22.48 5.32 42.66
CA VAL A 285 23.43 5.47 43.78
C VAL A 285 22.81 6.30 44.92
N ILE A 286 22.11 7.39 44.59
CA ILE A 286 21.39 8.20 45.60
C ILE A 286 20.31 7.35 46.29
N CYS A 287 19.56 6.51 45.55
CA CYS A 287 18.59 5.57 46.10
C CYS A 287 19.26 4.58 47.01
N LEU A 288 20.43 4.03 46.63
CA LEU A 288 21.21 3.11 47.47
C LEU A 288 21.65 3.77 48.77
N ALA A 289 22.25 4.97 48.69
CA ALA A 289 22.69 5.70 49.88
C ALA A 289 21.51 6.05 50.82
N PHE A 290 20.39 6.48 50.23
CA PHE A 290 19.19 6.84 51.00
C PHE A 290 18.56 5.61 51.69
N THR A 291 18.39 4.51 50.96
CA THR A 291 17.84 3.25 51.55
C THR A 291 18.82 2.64 52.53
N GLY A 292 20.13 2.69 52.30
CA GLY A 292 21.17 2.30 53.23
C GLY A 292 21.10 3.08 54.54
N TYR A 293 20.96 4.43 54.45
CA TYR A 293 20.77 5.27 55.64
C TYR A 293 19.51 4.90 56.43
N LEU A 294 18.40 4.63 55.76
CA LEU A 294 17.16 4.18 56.40
C LEU A 294 17.32 2.78 57.09
N ALA A 295 18.10 1.88 56.49
CA ALA A 295 18.36 0.57 57.01
C ALA A 295 19.23 0.64 58.28
N ILE A 296 20.30 1.48 58.28
CA ILE A 296 21.11 1.74 59.48
C ILE A 296 20.25 2.34 60.60
N GLY A 297 19.30 3.18 60.26
CA GLY A 297 18.34 3.76 61.21
C GLY A 297 17.23 2.84 61.65
N GLY A 298 17.22 1.57 61.23
CA GLY A 298 16.23 0.55 61.59
C GLY A 298 14.83 0.80 61.03
N LYS A 299 14.67 1.72 60.04
CA LYS A 299 13.37 2.04 59.44
C LYS A 299 12.95 1.08 58.31
N ILE A 300 13.91 0.35 57.74
CA ILE A 300 13.73 -0.72 56.76
C ILE A 300 14.70 -1.85 57.05
N GLN A 301 14.42 -3.04 56.51
CA GLN A 301 15.33 -4.18 56.66
C GLN A 301 16.45 -4.17 55.61
N ALA A 302 17.55 -4.87 55.86
CA ALA A 302 18.72 -4.89 54.97
C ALA A 302 18.41 -5.38 53.56
N GLY A 303 17.60 -6.42 53.44
CA GLY A 303 17.17 -6.96 52.13
C GLY A 303 16.25 -6.00 51.37
N ASP A 304 15.52 -5.10 52.03
CA ASP A 304 14.65 -4.15 51.38
C ASP A 304 15.45 -3.13 50.50
N ILE A 305 16.76 -2.96 50.77
CA ILE A 305 17.64 -2.14 49.92
C ILE A 305 17.65 -2.68 48.50
N THR A 306 17.82 -3.99 48.32
CA THR A 306 17.86 -4.62 46.99
C THR A 306 16.49 -4.57 46.31
N LEU A 307 15.41 -4.68 47.05
CA LEU A 307 14.04 -4.55 46.55
C LEU A 307 13.81 -3.12 45.97
N TYR A 308 14.14 -2.09 46.74
CA TYR A 308 13.95 -0.71 46.28
C TYR A 308 14.86 -0.36 45.09
N GLN A 309 16.10 -0.86 45.07
CA GLN A 309 16.99 -0.72 43.91
C GLN A 309 16.38 -1.32 42.65
N SER A 310 15.84 -2.54 42.74
CA SER A 310 15.23 -3.23 41.59
C SER A 310 13.96 -2.50 41.09
N TYR A 311 13.08 -2.06 41.99
CA TYR A 311 11.89 -1.35 41.62
C TYR A 311 12.17 0.09 41.10
N PHE A 312 13.16 0.78 41.68
CA PHE A 312 13.61 2.05 41.16
C PHE A 312 14.13 1.92 39.72
N ALA A 313 14.98 0.93 39.47
CA ALA A 313 15.46 0.61 38.12
C ALA A 313 14.30 0.32 37.15
N THR A 314 13.30 -0.45 37.61
CA THR A 314 12.10 -0.75 36.81
C THR A 314 11.35 0.52 36.45
N VAL A 315 11.06 1.40 37.42
CA VAL A 315 10.31 2.66 37.17
C VAL A 315 11.04 3.54 36.16
N VAL A 316 12.35 3.75 36.34
CA VAL A 316 13.12 4.61 35.43
C VAL A 316 13.23 4.01 34.03
N ASN A 317 13.43 2.70 33.91
CA ASN A 317 13.42 2.03 32.58
C ASN A 317 12.06 2.16 31.88
N GLN A 318 10.95 2.07 32.60
CA GLN A 318 9.63 2.27 32.01
C GLN A 318 9.40 3.71 31.56
N VAL A 319 9.87 4.71 32.35
CA VAL A 319 9.83 6.12 31.95
C VAL A 319 10.64 6.35 30.67
N SER A 320 11.83 5.76 30.58
CA SER A 320 12.66 5.80 29.36
C SER A 320 11.92 5.20 28.16
N SER A 321 11.22 4.09 28.34
CA SER A 321 10.45 3.43 27.30
C SER A 321 9.31 4.32 26.74
N ILE A 322 8.67 5.15 27.57
CA ILE A 322 7.63 6.09 27.11
C ILE A 322 8.19 7.02 26.02
N VAL A 323 9.41 7.54 26.20
CA VAL A 323 10.03 8.48 25.27
C VAL A 323 10.26 7.81 23.90
N THR A 324 10.67 6.54 23.89
CA THR A 324 10.94 5.79 22.65
C THR A 324 9.66 5.39 21.90
N LEU A 325 8.52 5.32 22.58
CA LEU A 325 7.22 5.00 21.97
C LEU A 325 6.62 6.15 21.15
N LEU A 326 6.88 7.39 21.53
CA LEU A 326 6.24 8.56 20.93
C LEU A 326 6.40 8.66 19.41
N PRO A 327 7.59 8.43 18.81
CA PRO A 327 7.74 8.45 17.35
C PRO A 327 6.90 7.39 16.63
N THR A 328 6.83 6.17 17.21
CA THR A 328 6.04 5.07 16.65
C THR A 328 4.55 5.38 16.70
N ILE A 329 4.07 5.97 17.79
CA ILE A 329 2.68 6.41 17.94
C ILE A 329 2.37 7.52 16.92
N ALA A 330 3.23 8.52 16.77
CA ALA A 330 3.04 9.61 15.82
C ALA A 330 2.98 9.08 14.37
N LYS A 331 3.92 8.22 13.98
CA LYS A 331 3.94 7.58 12.66
C LYS A 331 2.67 6.74 12.42
N GLY A 332 2.25 5.96 13.41
CA GLY A 332 1.05 5.13 13.28
C GLY A 332 -0.22 5.95 13.14
N ILE A 333 -0.34 7.08 13.85
CA ILE A 333 -1.47 8.04 13.71
C ILE A 333 -1.49 8.62 12.30
N GLU A 334 -0.35 9.04 11.77
CA GLU A 334 -0.21 9.54 10.40
C GLU A 334 -0.63 8.47 9.39
N SER A 335 -0.21 7.22 9.57
CA SER A 335 -0.60 6.11 8.69
C SER A 335 -2.09 5.77 8.77
N VAL A 336 -2.75 5.90 9.93
CA VAL A 336 -4.22 5.80 10.03
C VAL A 336 -4.89 6.86 9.15
N ASN A 337 -4.43 8.11 9.21
CA ASN A 337 -4.99 9.18 8.39
C ASN A 337 -4.71 8.94 6.89
N SER A 338 -3.48 8.55 6.53
CA SER A 338 -3.08 8.23 5.15
C SER A 338 -3.93 7.11 4.52
N ILE A 339 -4.25 6.07 5.29
CA ILE A 339 -5.18 5.01 4.86
C ILE A 339 -6.59 5.59 4.70
N GLY A 340 -7.00 6.46 5.61
CA GLY A 340 -8.30 7.13 5.58
C GLY A 340 -8.51 7.95 4.31
N GLU A 341 -7.51 8.65 3.80
CA GLU A 341 -7.57 9.38 2.53
C GLU A 341 -8.01 8.49 1.36
N VAL A 342 -7.49 7.25 1.29
CA VAL A 342 -7.85 6.31 0.23
C VAL A 342 -9.24 5.71 0.47
N LEU A 343 -9.50 5.21 1.68
CA LEU A 343 -10.76 4.52 1.99
C LEU A 343 -11.99 5.43 1.90
N LEU A 344 -11.82 6.72 2.22
CA LEU A 344 -12.88 7.73 2.21
C LEU A 344 -12.92 8.56 0.92
N SER A 345 -12.02 8.31 -0.04
CA SER A 345 -12.06 9.01 -1.34
C SER A 345 -13.44 8.83 -1.99
N GLU A 346 -14.03 9.94 -2.44
CA GLU A 346 -15.28 9.99 -3.18
C GLU A 346 -15.08 9.79 -4.69
N ASP A 347 -13.82 9.83 -5.15
CA ASP A 347 -13.46 9.64 -6.55
C ASP A 347 -13.53 8.16 -6.95
N ILE A 348 -14.75 7.63 -7.01
CA ILE A 348 -15.04 6.23 -7.32
C ILE A 348 -15.83 6.12 -8.62
N GLU A 349 -15.64 5.00 -9.32
CA GLU A 349 -16.53 4.58 -10.37
C GLU A 349 -17.79 3.97 -9.75
N ASP A 350 -18.85 4.78 -9.66
CA ASP A 350 -20.12 4.31 -9.09
C ASP A 350 -20.93 3.56 -10.14
N ASN A 351 -21.15 2.27 -9.88
CA ASN A 351 -21.94 1.37 -10.70
C ASN A 351 -23.19 0.85 -9.95
N GLU A 352 -23.41 1.26 -8.68
CA GLU A 352 -24.51 0.73 -7.89
C GLU A 352 -25.85 1.36 -8.30
N GLY A 353 -26.86 0.50 -8.51
CA GLY A 353 -28.21 0.95 -8.89
C GLY A 353 -28.35 1.43 -10.34
N LYS A 354 -27.27 1.38 -11.16
CA LYS A 354 -27.31 1.74 -12.57
C LYS A 354 -27.88 0.61 -13.43
N GLU A 355 -28.34 0.97 -14.64
CA GLU A 355 -28.91 0.03 -15.59
C GLU A 355 -27.86 -0.98 -16.08
N LYS A 356 -28.20 -2.26 -16.08
CA LYS A 356 -27.33 -3.32 -16.60
C LYS A 356 -27.57 -3.52 -18.08
N LEU A 357 -26.49 -3.60 -18.86
CA LEU A 357 -26.54 -3.99 -20.26
C LEU A 357 -26.32 -5.49 -20.42
N GLU A 358 -27.34 -6.21 -20.90
CA GLU A 358 -27.23 -7.64 -21.21
C GLU A 358 -26.76 -7.87 -22.66
N GLN A 359 -27.12 -6.96 -23.55
CA GLN A 359 -26.77 -7.02 -24.98
C GLN A 359 -26.32 -5.64 -25.45
N VAL A 360 -25.36 -5.61 -26.37
CA VAL A 360 -24.81 -4.42 -26.99
C VAL A 360 -24.75 -4.65 -28.50
N THR A 361 -25.31 -3.73 -29.29
CA THR A 361 -25.17 -3.71 -30.77
C THR A 361 -23.96 -2.91 -31.20
N GLY A 362 -23.63 -1.84 -30.47
CA GLY A 362 -22.43 -1.04 -30.66
C GLY A 362 -22.62 0.26 -31.43
N THR A 363 -23.83 0.84 -31.46
CA THR A 363 -24.04 2.20 -32.01
C THR A 363 -23.62 3.23 -30.98
N PHE A 364 -22.83 4.24 -31.37
CA PHE A 364 -22.43 5.34 -30.50
C PHE A 364 -22.88 6.69 -31.01
N ASP A 365 -23.36 7.53 -30.10
CA ASP A 365 -23.70 8.93 -30.35
C ASP A 365 -23.01 9.82 -29.32
N PHE A 366 -22.20 10.76 -29.77
CA PHE A 366 -21.65 11.84 -28.97
C PHE A 366 -22.50 13.08 -29.26
N GLU A 367 -23.20 13.57 -28.26
CA GLU A 367 -24.10 14.72 -28.37
C GLU A 367 -23.56 15.88 -27.56
N ASP A 368 -23.00 16.87 -28.23
CA ASP A 368 -22.50 18.13 -27.64
C ASP A 368 -21.52 17.93 -26.48
N VAL A 369 -20.59 16.98 -26.63
CA VAL A 369 -19.71 16.50 -25.55
C VAL A 369 -18.58 17.50 -25.31
N CYS A 370 -18.51 18.00 -24.05
CA CYS A 370 -17.36 18.73 -23.52
C CYS A 370 -16.67 17.96 -22.40
N PHE A 371 -15.35 18.05 -22.38
CA PHE A 371 -14.54 17.38 -21.35
C PHE A 371 -13.23 18.12 -21.09
N HIS A 372 -12.83 18.26 -19.82
CA HIS A 372 -11.48 18.65 -19.39
C HIS A 372 -10.95 17.72 -18.28
N TYR A 373 -9.63 17.63 -18.17
CA TYR A 373 -9.00 16.93 -17.05
C TYR A 373 -8.97 17.83 -15.80
N LYS A 374 -9.17 17.29 -14.61
CA LYS A 374 -9.24 18.04 -13.32
C LYS A 374 -8.13 19.07 -13.12
N ASN A 375 -6.95 18.84 -13.69
CA ASN A 375 -5.77 19.72 -13.55
C ASN A 375 -5.59 20.68 -14.72
N ASN A 376 -6.55 20.77 -15.66
CA ASN A 376 -6.49 21.60 -16.85
C ASN A 376 -7.67 22.57 -16.86
N GLU A 377 -7.42 23.87 -17.00
CA GLU A 377 -8.46 24.89 -17.11
C GLU A 377 -9.13 24.92 -18.49
N HIS A 378 -8.52 24.26 -19.49
CA HIS A 378 -9.02 24.25 -20.87
C HIS A 378 -9.66 22.91 -21.21
N ASN A 379 -10.78 22.99 -21.93
CA ASN A 379 -11.43 21.81 -22.47
C ASN A 379 -10.51 21.11 -23.48
N VAL A 380 -10.45 19.79 -23.36
CA VAL A 380 -9.79 18.90 -24.32
C VAL A 380 -10.76 18.49 -25.42
N LEU A 381 -12.04 18.38 -25.09
CA LEU A 381 -13.13 18.19 -26.06
C LEU A 381 -14.11 19.33 -25.91
N ASN A 382 -14.49 19.93 -27.03
CA ASN A 382 -15.36 21.08 -27.11
C ASN A 382 -16.52 20.77 -28.06
N HIS A 383 -17.74 20.65 -27.52
CA HIS A 383 -18.96 20.44 -28.30
C HIS A 383 -18.81 19.34 -29.37
N LEU A 384 -18.15 18.23 -29.02
CA LEU A 384 -17.92 17.11 -29.93
C LEU A 384 -19.25 16.44 -30.26
N ASN A 385 -19.54 16.39 -31.58
CA ASN A 385 -20.66 15.63 -32.13
C ASN A 385 -20.11 14.57 -33.07
N LEU A 386 -20.46 13.29 -32.85
CA LEU A 386 -19.98 12.16 -33.63
C LEU A 386 -21.01 11.04 -33.57
N HIS A 387 -21.35 10.47 -34.74
CA HIS A 387 -22.22 9.30 -34.84
C HIS A 387 -21.47 8.12 -35.45
N VAL A 388 -21.49 6.95 -34.79
CA VAL A 388 -20.84 5.73 -35.25
C VAL A 388 -21.86 4.59 -35.27
N LYS A 389 -22.04 3.95 -36.43
CA LYS A 389 -23.00 2.86 -36.62
C LYS A 389 -22.45 1.55 -36.04
N ALA A 390 -23.38 0.65 -35.66
CA ALA A 390 -23.00 -0.69 -35.27
C ALA A 390 -22.22 -1.42 -36.38
N GLY A 391 -21.10 -2.02 -36.01
CA GLY A 391 -20.22 -2.74 -36.95
C GLY A 391 -19.30 -1.84 -37.80
N GLU A 392 -19.32 -0.53 -37.61
CA GLU A 392 -18.50 0.43 -38.37
C GLU A 392 -17.12 0.60 -37.71
N THR A 393 -16.09 0.64 -38.55
CA THR A 393 -14.73 0.98 -38.12
C THR A 393 -14.46 2.45 -38.37
N ILE A 394 -14.23 3.23 -37.28
CA ILE A 394 -13.91 4.65 -37.34
C ILE A 394 -12.45 4.92 -36.97
N ALA A 395 -11.73 5.63 -37.85
CA ALA A 395 -10.38 6.12 -37.60
C ALA A 395 -10.41 7.55 -37.05
N LEU A 396 -9.87 7.75 -35.83
CA LEU A 396 -9.65 9.08 -35.25
C LEU A 396 -8.29 9.61 -35.69
N VAL A 397 -8.29 10.73 -36.43
CA VAL A 397 -7.08 11.35 -36.98
C VAL A 397 -6.99 12.80 -36.49
N GLY A 398 -5.79 13.34 -36.35
CA GLY A 398 -5.56 14.72 -35.90
C GLY A 398 -4.20 14.88 -35.26
N GLU A 399 -3.81 16.10 -34.93
CA GLU A 399 -2.54 16.39 -34.26
C GLU A 399 -2.40 15.73 -32.88
N SER A 400 -1.16 15.65 -32.39
CA SER A 400 -0.93 15.18 -31.02
C SER A 400 -1.58 16.14 -30.01
N GLY A 401 -2.35 15.61 -29.06
CA GLY A 401 -3.08 16.45 -28.10
C GLY A 401 -4.48 16.89 -28.52
N ALA A 402 -4.93 16.60 -29.76
CA ALA A 402 -6.25 17.01 -30.26
C ALA A 402 -7.47 16.37 -29.54
N GLY A 403 -7.25 15.43 -28.62
CA GLY A 403 -8.32 14.79 -27.85
C GLY A 403 -8.69 13.37 -28.28
N LYS A 404 -7.96 12.75 -29.23
CA LYS A 404 -8.25 11.37 -29.72
C LYS A 404 -8.30 10.31 -28.63
N SER A 405 -7.28 10.23 -27.78
CA SER A 405 -7.24 9.26 -26.66
C SER A 405 -8.29 9.59 -25.60
N THR A 406 -8.70 10.86 -25.47
CA THR A 406 -9.81 11.26 -24.60
C THR A 406 -11.13 10.71 -25.09
N ILE A 407 -11.38 10.72 -26.41
CA ILE A 407 -12.55 10.07 -27.02
C ILE A 407 -12.55 8.58 -26.72
N LEU A 408 -11.42 7.87 -26.89
CA LEU A 408 -11.31 6.46 -26.53
C LEU A 408 -11.63 6.22 -25.06
N ASN A 409 -11.13 7.06 -24.15
CA ASN A 409 -11.40 6.95 -22.72
C ASN A 409 -12.88 7.18 -22.37
N LEU A 410 -13.58 8.05 -23.10
CA LEU A 410 -15.03 8.23 -22.97
C LEU A 410 -15.78 7.00 -23.49
N VAL A 411 -15.37 6.39 -24.63
CA VAL A 411 -15.94 5.13 -25.14
C VAL A 411 -15.76 4.00 -24.13
N ILE A 412 -14.59 3.87 -23.50
CA ILE A 412 -14.34 2.84 -22.47
C ILE A 412 -15.12 3.13 -21.18
N GLY A 413 -15.55 4.36 -20.98
CA GLY A 413 -16.18 4.83 -19.75
C GLY A 413 -15.19 5.05 -18.60
N PHE A 414 -13.90 5.32 -18.90
CA PHE A 414 -12.90 5.73 -17.91
C PHE A 414 -13.10 7.15 -17.44
N HIS A 415 -13.67 7.99 -18.31
CA HIS A 415 -14.09 9.36 -18.02
C HIS A 415 -15.57 9.54 -18.36
N GLN A 416 -16.18 10.54 -17.77
CA GLN A 416 -17.55 10.96 -18.07
C GLN A 416 -17.51 12.37 -18.66
N ALA A 417 -18.39 12.66 -19.62
CA ALA A 417 -18.55 14.00 -20.16
C ALA A 417 -19.01 14.97 -19.07
N GLU A 418 -18.49 16.19 -19.07
CA GLU A 418 -18.91 17.24 -18.14
C GLU A 418 -20.21 17.90 -18.61
N SER A 419 -20.35 18.08 -19.91
CA SER A 419 -21.59 18.47 -20.55
C SER A 419 -21.81 17.64 -21.80
N GLY A 420 -23.04 17.57 -22.27
CA GLY A 420 -23.44 16.68 -23.34
C GLY A 420 -23.61 15.24 -22.89
N LYS A 421 -23.62 14.29 -23.81
CA LYS A 421 -23.83 12.86 -23.53
C LYS A 421 -23.06 11.98 -24.48
N VAL A 422 -22.58 10.84 -23.97
CA VAL A 422 -22.10 9.73 -24.78
C VAL A 422 -23.11 8.60 -24.64
N LEU A 423 -23.76 8.25 -25.74
CA LEU A 423 -24.77 7.21 -25.78
C LEU A 423 -24.21 5.96 -26.43
N ILE A 424 -24.60 4.78 -25.91
CA ILE A 424 -24.44 3.49 -26.55
C ILE A 424 -25.81 2.85 -26.77
N ASP A 425 -26.11 2.50 -27.99
CA ASP A 425 -27.42 1.97 -28.39
C ASP A 425 -28.59 2.84 -27.87
N GLY A 426 -28.41 4.16 -27.91
CA GLY A 426 -29.37 5.16 -27.41
C GLY A 426 -29.42 5.33 -25.89
N LYS A 427 -28.58 4.63 -25.12
CA LYS A 427 -28.51 4.73 -23.66
C LYS A 427 -27.28 5.50 -23.20
N ASP A 428 -27.48 6.42 -22.28
CA ASP A 428 -26.42 7.27 -21.70
C ASP A 428 -25.44 6.45 -20.85
N LEU A 429 -24.15 6.41 -21.25
CA LEU A 429 -23.09 5.68 -20.55
C LEU A 429 -22.95 6.08 -19.07
N SER A 430 -23.28 7.31 -18.73
CA SER A 430 -23.23 7.77 -17.33
C SER A 430 -24.25 7.08 -16.42
N LYS A 431 -25.32 6.51 -17.01
CA LYS A 431 -26.43 5.84 -16.30
C LYS A 431 -26.34 4.31 -16.32
N ILE A 432 -25.33 3.75 -16.96
CA ILE A 432 -25.14 2.31 -17.15
C ILE A 432 -24.15 1.76 -16.12
N ASP A 433 -24.37 0.51 -15.68
CA ASP A 433 -23.32 -0.25 -14.95
C ASP A 433 -22.20 -0.62 -15.93
N LEU A 434 -21.12 0.15 -15.90
CA LEU A 434 -19.97 0.02 -16.80
C LEU A 434 -19.33 -1.37 -16.74
N ARG A 435 -19.47 -2.11 -15.65
CA ARG A 435 -18.97 -3.49 -15.53
C ARG A 435 -19.70 -4.44 -16.49
N THR A 436 -20.99 -4.20 -16.71
CA THR A 436 -21.79 -5.01 -17.67
C THR A 436 -21.47 -4.62 -19.10
N TYR A 437 -21.35 -3.31 -19.38
CA TYR A 437 -20.95 -2.79 -20.69
C TYR A 437 -19.55 -3.30 -21.11
N ARG A 438 -18.55 -3.20 -20.21
CA ARG A 438 -17.18 -3.62 -20.52
C ARG A 438 -16.99 -5.12 -20.76
N LYS A 439 -18.00 -5.96 -20.48
CA LYS A 439 -18.00 -7.35 -20.93
C LYS A 439 -18.09 -7.48 -22.46
N HIS A 440 -18.72 -6.50 -23.10
CA HIS A 440 -18.88 -6.44 -24.56
C HIS A 440 -17.82 -5.58 -25.24
N LEU A 441 -16.83 -5.07 -24.48
CA LEU A 441 -15.76 -4.20 -24.95
C LEU A 441 -14.41 -4.91 -24.87
N ALA A 442 -13.56 -4.74 -25.87
CA ALA A 442 -12.14 -5.06 -25.80
C ALA A 442 -11.27 -3.87 -26.15
N VAL A 443 -10.13 -3.76 -25.46
CA VAL A 443 -9.15 -2.69 -25.64
C VAL A 443 -7.81 -3.31 -26.01
N VAL A 444 -7.20 -2.82 -27.09
CA VAL A 444 -5.81 -3.12 -27.44
C VAL A 444 -5.02 -1.81 -27.30
N PRO A 445 -4.27 -1.65 -26.22
CA PRO A 445 -3.53 -0.41 -25.94
C PRO A 445 -2.27 -0.31 -26.80
N GLN A 446 -1.74 0.88 -26.95
CA GLN A 446 -0.48 1.18 -27.63
C GLN A 446 0.68 0.33 -27.09
N THR A 447 0.83 0.27 -25.77
CA THR A 447 1.82 -0.59 -25.09
C THR A 447 1.13 -1.83 -24.53
N SER A 448 1.38 -2.97 -25.17
CA SER A 448 0.80 -4.25 -24.73
C SER A 448 1.46 -4.75 -23.46
N ILE A 449 0.73 -4.69 -22.36
CA ILE A 449 1.16 -5.21 -21.05
C ILE A 449 0.64 -6.64 -20.88
N LEU A 450 1.55 -7.57 -20.58
CA LEU A 450 1.21 -8.94 -20.22
C LEU A 450 1.36 -9.14 -18.71
N PHE A 451 0.41 -9.92 -18.14
CA PHE A 451 0.49 -10.32 -16.74
C PHE A 451 1.53 -11.42 -16.56
N SER A 452 2.18 -11.43 -15.40
CA SER A 452 3.06 -12.54 -15.01
C SER A 452 2.26 -13.85 -14.98
N GLY A 453 2.65 -14.81 -15.81
CA GLY A 453 1.95 -16.08 -16.00
C GLY A 453 2.34 -16.74 -17.32
N THR A 454 1.58 -17.70 -17.77
CA THR A 454 1.75 -18.37 -19.07
C THR A 454 1.10 -17.57 -20.20
N ILE A 455 1.42 -17.93 -21.46
CA ILE A 455 0.72 -17.38 -22.63
C ILE A 455 -0.78 -17.72 -22.56
N ARG A 456 -1.14 -18.95 -22.15
CA ARG A 456 -2.52 -19.38 -21.91
C ARG A 456 -3.22 -18.44 -20.93
N ASP A 457 -2.64 -18.21 -19.74
CA ASP A 457 -3.23 -17.34 -18.72
C ASP A 457 -3.48 -15.93 -19.24
N ASN A 458 -2.58 -15.44 -20.09
CA ASN A 458 -2.71 -14.11 -20.69
C ASN A 458 -3.82 -14.05 -21.74
N ILE A 459 -3.97 -15.05 -22.60
CA ILE A 459 -5.05 -15.08 -23.61
C ILE A 459 -6.40 -15.22 -22.94
N THR A 460 -6.54 -16.15 -21.99
CA THR A 460 -7.83 -16.47 -21.34
C THR A 460 -8.17 -15.56 -20.16
N TYR A 461 -7.43 -14.47 -19.96
CA TYR A 461 -7.61 -13.58 -18.82
C TYR A 461 -9.02 -13.00 -18.72
N GLY A 462 -9.69 -13.30 -17.60
CA GLY A 462 -11.07 -12.84 -17.34
C GLY A 462 -12.16 -13.64 -18.03
N CYS A 463 -11.82 -14.76 -18.68
CA CYS A 463 -12.78 -15.70 -19.26
C CYS A 463 -12.83 -16.98 -18.42
N GLU A 464 -14.05 -17.47 -18.12
CA GLU A 464 -14.28 -18.73 -17.44
C GLU A 464 -14.67 -19.80 -18.49
N ASN A 465 -14.15 -21.03 -18.33
CA ASN A 465 -14.52 -22.19 -19.15
C ASN A 465 -14.27 -22.05 -20.66
N VAL A 466 -13.12 -21.51 -21.06
CA VAL A 466 -12.71 -21.45 -22.47
C VAL A 466 -12.40 -22.87 -22.95
N SER A 467 -13.04 -23.31 -24.01
CA SER A 467 -12.76 -24.61 -24.64
C SER A 467 -11.42 -24.59 -25.39
N GLU A 468 -10.79 -25.74 -25.53
CA GLU A 468 -9.53 -25.84 -26.28
C GLU A 468 -9.73 -25.48 -27.76
N GLU A 469 -10.91 -25.78 -28.33
CA GLU A 469 -11.27 -25.41 -29.68
C GLU A 469 -11.36 -23.89 -29.89
N GLU A 470 -12.06 -23.19 -28.98
CA GLU A 470 -12.11 -21.70 -28.97
C GLU A 470 -10.72 -21.09 -28.87
N LEU A 471 -9.90 -21.62 -27.96
CA LEU A 471 -8.54 -21.15 -27.78
C LEU A 471 -7.69 -21.33 -29.05
N GLN A 472 -7.79 -22.51 -29.72
CA GLN A 472 -7.06 -22.75 -30.98
C GLN A 472 -7.55 -21.87 -32.11
N ASN A 473 -8.85 -21.58 -32.21
CA ASN A 473 -9.40 -20.66 -33.19
C ASN A 473 -8.85 -19.24 -32.99
N VAL A 474 -8.80 -18.77 -31.74
CA VAL A 474 -8.24 -17.45 -31.39
C VAL A 474 -6.74 -17.36 -31.67
N ILE A 475 -5.97 -18.41 -31.35
CA ILE A 475 -4.54 -18.50 -31.64
C ILE A 475 -4.27 -18.34 -33.14
N LYS A 476 -5.09 -19.04 -33.96
CA LYS A 476 -4.99 -18.96 -35.42
C LYS A 476 -5.37 -17.56 -35.93
N ALA A 477 -6.47 -17.00 -35.43
CA ALA A 477 -6.94 -15.66 -35.82
C ALA A 477 -5.95 -14.56 -35.44
N ALA A 478 -5.23 -14.71 -34.33
CA ALA A 478 -4.20 -13.77 -33.87
C ALA A 478 -2.80 -14.03 -34.47
N ASN A 479 -2.66 -14.94 -35.44
CA ASN A 479 -1.37 -15.34 -36.04
C ASN A 479 -0.30 -15.74 -35.00
N LEU A 480 -0.69 -16.51 -33.98
CA LEU A 480 0.18 -16.99 -32.92
C LEU A 480 0.63 -18.46 -33.08
N SER A 481 0.09 -19.21 -34.06
CA SER A 481 0.34 -20.65 -34.24
C SER A 481 1.83 -20.98 -34.35
N ASP A 482 2.55 -20.28 -35.20
CA ASP A 482 3.99 -20.50 -35.42
C ASP A 482 4.82 -20.13 -34.18
N LEU A 483 4.45 -19.05 -33.50
CA LEU A 483 5.09 -18.65 -32.25
C LEU A 483 4.94 -19.78 -31.20
N ILE A 484 3.73 -20.24 -30.98
CA ILE A 484 3.43 -21.26 -29.96
C ILE A 484 4.15 -22.57 -30.31
N ALA A 485 4.16 -22.98 -31.59
CA ALA A 485 4.87 -24.17 -32.06
C ALA A 485 6.39 -24.09 -31.88
N SER A 486 6.98 -22.88 -31.95
CA SER A 486 8.40 -22.65 -31.76
C SER A 486 8.86 -22.68 -30.30
N LEU A 487 7.92 -22.57 -29.35
CA LEU A 487 8.23 -22.53 -27.92
C LEU A 487 8.26 -23.93 -27.29
N PRO A 488 9.27 -24.28 -26.48
CA PRO A 488 9.40 -25.63 -25.90
C PRO A 488 8.22 -26.08 -25.03
N LYS A 489 7.50 -25.14 -24.43
CA LYS A 489 6.32 -25.39 -23.58
C LYS A 489 5.02 -24.91 -24.22
N GLY A 490 5.04 -24.51 -25.49
CA GLY A 490 3.86 -24.02 -26.18
C GLY A 490 3.15 -22.91 -25.40
N LEU A 491 1.83 -23.09 -25.18
CA LEU A 491 0.97 -22.17 -24.42
C LEU A 491 1.35 -22.04 -22.95
N ASP A 492 2.01 -23.02 -22.34
CA ASP A 492 2.41 -23.00 -20.94
C ASP A 492 3.77 -22.30 -20.73
N THR A 493 4.28 -21.63 -21.77
CA THR A 493 5.49 -20.81 -21.68
C THR A 493 5.23 -19.58 -20.83
N MET A 494 6.08 -19.36 -19.81
CA MET A 494 6.04 -18.17 -18.94
C MET A 494 6.53 -16.92 -19.68
N VAL A 495 5.69 -15.89 -19.74
CA VAL A 495 6.01 -14.63 -20.48
C VAL A 495 7.01 -13.73 -19.76
N GLY A 496 7.25 -13.96 -18.46
CA GLY A 496 8.09 -13.09 -17.64
C GLY A 496 7.38 -11.83 -17.16
N GLU A 497 8.13 -10.98 -16.47
CA GLU A 497 7.60 -9.73 -15.95
C GLU A 497 7.27 -8.78 -17.11
N HIS A 498 6.05 -8.25 -17.18
CA HIS A 498 5.51 -7.43 -18.28
C HIS A 498 5.71 -8.02 -19.69
N GLY A 499 5.93 -9.33 -19.82
CA GLY A 499 6.19 -9.96 -21.12
C GLY A 499 7.61 -9.76 -21.64
N GLY A 500 8.59 -9.49 -20.76
CA GLY A 500 9.97 -9.15 -21.13
C GLY A 500 10.74 -10.22 -21.92
N LYS A 501 10.22 -11.45 -21.98
CA LYS A 501 10.81 -12.53 -22.79
C LYS A 501 10.31 -12.57 -24.24
N LEU A 502 9.38 -11.70 -24.61
CA LEU A 502 8.73 -11.68 -25.92
C LEU A 502 9.06 -10.39 -26.67
N SER A 503 9.10 -10.45 -28.01
CA SER A 503 9.23 -9.25 -28.84
C SER A 503 7.97 -8.37 -28.74
N GLY A 504 8.07 -7.09 -29.11
CA GLY A 504 6.94 -6.16 -29.14
C GLY A 504 5.75 -6.69 -29.93
N GLY A 505 6.01 -7.20 -31.13
CA GLY A 505 4.98 -7.76 -32.00
C GLY A 505 4.37 -9.07 -31.47
N GLN A 506 5.14 -9.90 -30.74
CA GLN A 506 4.61 -11.08 -30.06
C GLN A 506 3.68 -10.70 -28.92
N ARG A 507 4.08 -9.73 -28.07
CA ARG A 507 3.21 -9.22 -26.98
C ARG A 507 1.90 -8.67 -27.54
N GLN A 508 1.98 -7.92 -28.64
CA GLN A 508 0.82 -7.30 -29.23
C GLN A 508 -0.17 -8.34 -29.77
N ARG A 509 0.32 -9.37 -30.48
CA ARG A 509 -0.55 -10.46 -30.96
C ARG A 509 -1.20 -11.24 -29.81
N ILE A 510 -0.52 -11.45 -28.69
CA ILE A 510 -1.11 -12.03 -27.48
C ILE A 510 -2.20 -11.09 -26.91
N SER A 511 -1.99 -9.78 -26.94
CA SER A 511 -3.00 -8.80 -26.51
C SER A 511 -4.24 -8.81 -27.43
N ILE A 512 -4.02 -8.96 -28.75
CA ILE A 512 -5.11 -9.14 -29.73
C ILE A 512 -5.85 -10.46 -29.46
N ALA A 513 -5.15 -11.58 -29.18
CA ALA A 513 -5.76 -12.84 -28.83
C ALA A 513 -6.62 -12.74 -27.55
N ARG A 514 -6.13 -11.98 -26.54
CA ARG A 514 -6.89 -11.66 -25.31
C ARG A 514 -8.17 -10.87 -25.61
N ALA A 515 -8.15 -10.01 -26.64
CA ALA A 515 -9.33 -9.28 -27.09
C ALA A 515 -10.30 -10.20 -27.83
N LEU A 516 -9.82 -11.06 -28.75
CA LEU A 516 -10.60 -11.99 -29.57
C LEU A 516 -11.37 -13.02 -28.73
N ILE A 517 -10.73 -13.61 -27.69
CA ILE A 517 -11.33 -14.66 -26.88
C ILE A 517 -12.60 -14.20 -26.14
N ARG A 518 -12.76 -12.90 -25.95
CA ARG A 518 -13.92 -12.29 -25.27
C ARG A 518 -15.12 -12.07 -26.17
N ASP A 519 -14.98 -12.27 -27.48
CA ASP A 519 -15.97 -11.97 -28.52
C ASP A 519 -16.67 -10.61 -28.32
N PRO A 520 -15.92 -9.49 -28.31
CA PRO A 520 -16.47 -8.17 -28.03
C PRO A 520 -17.35 -7.67 -29.19
N LYS A 521 -18.33 -6.79 -28.88
CA LYS A 521 -19.09 -6.04 -29.88
C LYS A 521 -18.47 -4.70 -30.20
N VAL A 522 -17.72 -4.16 -29.25
CA VAL A 522 -17.02 -2.87 -29.37
C VAL A 522 -15.52 -3.08 -29.16
N ILE A 523 -14.71 -2.48 -30.00
CA ILE A 523 -13.24 -2.57 -29.94
C ILE A 523 -12.67 -1.16 -29.89
N VAL A 524 -11.67 -0.99 -29.04
CA VAL A 524 -10.88 0.24 -28.94
C VAL A 524 -9.42 -0.09 -29.21
N LEU A 525 -8.84 0.51 -30.26
CA LEU A 525 -7.46 0.33 -30.66
C LEU A 525 -6.71 1.66 -30.52
N ASP A 526 -5.71 1.69 -29.64
CA ASP A 526 -4.85 2.86 -29.49
C ASP A 526 -3.48 2.56 -30.12
N GLU A 527 -3.20 3.14 -31.29
CA GLU A 527 -1.91 3.09 -32.00
C GLU A 527 -1.21 1.70 -32.04
N ALA A 528 -1.98 0.67 -32.38
CA ALA A 528 -1.58 -0.73 -32.23
C ALA A 528 -0.36 -1.20 -33.08
N THR A 529 0.32 -0.35 -33.85
CA THR A 529 1.37 -0.78 -34.81
C THR A 529 2.67 0.05 -34.79
N SER A 530 2.90 0.90 -33.79
CA SER A 530 4.12 1.71 -33.71
C SER A 530 5.39 0.88 -33.41
N ALA A 531 6.51 1.19 -34.08
CA ALA A 531 7.86 0.66 -33.84
C ALA A 531 8.10 -0.86 -34.07
N LEU A 532 7.47 -1.46 -35.12
CA LEU A 532 7.60 -2.89 -35.44
C LEU A 532 8.33 -3.11 -36.80
N ASP A 533 8.95 -4.28 -36.94
CA ASP A 533 9.48 -4.74 -38.20
C ASP A 533 8.37 -5.10 -39.20
N SER A 534 8.63 -5.00 -40.50
CA SER A 534 7.64 -5.17 -41.56
C SER A 534 6.93 -6.54 -41.56
N ILE A 535 7.60 -7.60 -41.11
CA ILE A 535 6.99 -8.95 -41.04
C ILE A 535 6.00 -9.00 -39.87
N SER A 536 6.42 -8.57 -38.68
CA SER A 536 5.55 -8.48 -37.49
C SER A 536 4.35 -7.57 -37.75
N GLU A 537 4.57 -6.45 -38.44
CA GLU A 537 3.50 -5.52 -38.83
C GLU A 537 2.42 -6.18 -39.67
N LYS A 538 2.80 -6.94 -40.72
CA LYS A 538 1.84 -7.67 -41.57
C LYS A 538 1.01 -8.67 -40.78
N LEU A 539 1.65 -9.45 -39.89
CA LEU A 539 0.97 -10.43 -39.04
C LEU A 539 -0.01 -9.77 -38.06
N ILE A 540 0.38 -8.62 -37.49
CA ILE A 540 -0.48 -7.84 -36.59
C ILE A 540 -1.67 -7.25 -37.37
N GLN A 541 -1.43 -6.67 -38.55
CA GLN A 541 -2.50 -6.10 -39.37
C GLN A 541 -3.54 -7.19 -39.73
N GLN A 542 -3.11 -8.38 -40.10
CA GLN A 542 -4.02 -9.49 -40.32
C GLN A 542 -4.82 -9.89 -39.08
N ALA A 543 -4.16 -9.92 -37.92
CA ALA A 543 -4.83 -10.21 -36.66
C ALA A 543 -5.83 -9.11 -36.26
N LEU A 544 -5.50 -7.84 -36.52
CA LEU A 544 -6.41 -6.72 -36.32
C LEU A 544 -7.62 -6.77 -37.26
N ASN A 545 -7.44 -7.10 -38.53
CA ASN A 545 -8.53 -7.24 -39.47
C ASN A 545 -9.51 -8.35 -39.02
N ASN A 546 -8.99 -9.49 -38.55
CA ASN A 546 -9.81 -10.56 -37.96
C ASN A 546 -10.54 -10.11 -36.68
N LEU A 547 -9.90 -9.23 -35.88
CA LEU A 547 -10.50 -8.70 -34.66
C LEU A 547 -11.63 -7.71 -34.99
N THR A 548 -11.49 -6.83 -35.97
CA THR A 548 -12.43 -5.75 -36.27
C THR A 548 -13.64 -6.18 -37.11
N GLU A 549 -13.56 -7.33 -37.79
CA GLU A 549 -14.59 -7.81 -38.69
C GLU A 549 -15.97 -7.92 -38.01
N GLY A 550 -16.95 -7.15 -38.51
CA GLY A 550 -18.32 -7.13 -38.00
C GLY A 550 -18.51 -6.52 -36.61
N ARG A 551 -17.53 -5.77 -36.10
CA ARG A 551 -17.54 -5.15 -34.79
C ARG A 551 -17.35 -3.65 -34.86
N THR A 552 -18.04 -2.89 -34.00
CA THR A 552 -17.85 -1.45 -33.93
C THR A 552 -16.45 -1.14 -33.38
N THR A 553 -15.63 -0.43 -34.15
CA THR A 553 -14.22 -0.26 -33.82
C THR A 553 -13.82 1.21 -33.84
N PHE A 554 -13.25 1.68 -32.75
CA PHE A 554 -12.60 2.99 -32.64
C PHE A 554 -11.08 2.80 -32.71
N ILE A 555 -10.43 3.45 -33.66
CA ILE A 555 -8.99 3.34 -33.89
C ILE A 555 -8.35 4.74 -33.86
N VAL A 556 -7.37 4.95 -32.99
CA VAL A 556 -6.44 6.09 -33.15
C VAL A 556 -5.37 5.67 -34.14
N ALA A 557 -5.42 6.27 -35.31
CA ALA A 557 -4.59 5.86 -36.44
C ALA A 557 -3.48 6.88 -36.71
N HIS A 558 -2.24 6.39 -36.72
CA HIS A 558 -1.04 7.15 -37.16
C HIS A 558 -0.45 6.60 -38.46
N ARG A 559 -0.97 5.49 -38.99
CA ARG A 559 -0.49 4.86 -40.22
C ARG A 559 -1.54 4.95 -41.33
N LEU A 560 -1.06 5.26 -42.54
CA LEU A 560 -1.90 5.44 -43.71
C LEU A 560 -2.71 4.19 -44.08
N SER A 561 -2.13 3.00 -43.90
CA SER A 561 -2.83 1.70 -44.14
C SER A 561 -4.07 1.57 -43.25
N THR A 562 -3.93 1.83 -41.97
CA THR A 562 -5.03 1.73 -41.01
C THR A 562 -6.13 2.76 -41.26
N ILE A 563 -5.73 3.97 -41.67
CA ILE A 563 -6.67 5.06 -42.03
C ILE A 563 -7.45 4.70 -43.28
N ARG A 564 -6.81 4.08 -44.28
CA ARG A 564 -7.44 3.74 -45.56
C ARG A 564 -8.43 2.59 -45.45
N ASP A 565 -8.18 1.64 -44.54
CA ASP A 565 -9.00 0.44 -44.30
C ASP A 565 -10.22 0.73 -43.40
N ALA A 566 -10.33 1.94 -42.82
CA ALA A 566 -11.46 2.34 -42.00
C ALA A 566 -12.68 2.72 -42.85
N ASP A 567 -13.89 2.37 -42.37
CA ASP A 567 -15.15 2.73 -43.05
C ASP A 567 -15.38 4.23 -43.01
N ARG A 568 -15.00 4.89 -41.91
CA ARG A 568 -15.10 6.32 -41.71
C ARG A 568 -13.86 6.88 -41.03
N ILE A 569 -13.57 8.11 -41.30
CA ILE A 569 -12.51 8.90 -40.68
C ILE A 569 -13.15 10.11 -40.00
N ALA A 570 -12.82 10.35 -38.74
CA ALA A 570 -13.13 11.56 -38.01
C ALA A 570 -11.84 12.36 -37.78
N VAL A 571 -11.77 13.54 -38.30
CA VAL A 571 -10.65 14.48 -38.07
C VAL A 571 -10.97 15.28 -36.82
N ILE A 572 -10.08 15.19 -35.86
CA ILE A 572 -10.22 15.86 -34.56
C ILE A 572 -9.20 17.00 -34.50
N ALA A 573 -9.69 18.22 -34.35
CA ALA A 573 -8.88 19.42 -34.19
C ALA A 573 -9.50 20.30 -33.08
N ASP A 574 -8.68 20.84 -32.20
CA ASP A 574 -9.10 21.70 -31.07
C ASP A 574 -10.29 21.17 -30.27
N GLY A 575 -10.36 19.84 -30.15
CA GLY A 575 -11.42 19.16 -29.42
C GLY A 575 -12.75 19.00 -30.15
N HIS A 576 -12.82 19.38 -31.44
CA HIS A 576 -14.00 19.24 -32.30
C HIS A 576 -13.78 18.17 -33.40
N CYS A 577 -14.86 17.59 -33.90
CA CYS A 577 -14.82 16.82 -35.13
C CYS A 577 -15.01 17.78 -36.30
N THR A 578 -13.92 18.13 -37.01
CA THR A 578 -13.93 19.13 -38.08
C THR A 578 -14.31 18.54 -39.43
N GLU A 579 -13.92 17.28 -39.68
CA GLU A 579 -14.26 16.56 -40.89
C GLU A 579 -14.68 15.13 -40.57
N TYR A 580 -15.68 14.61 -41.28
CA TYR A 580 -16.18 13.24 -41.12
C TYR A 580 -16.61 12.67 -42.48
N GLY A 581 -16.03 11.54 -42.88
CA GLY A 581 -16.32 10.92 -44.15
C GLY A 581 -15.47 9.69 -44.44
N THR A 582 -15.62 9.13 -45.65
CA THR A 582 -14.73 8.10 -46.17
C THR A 582 -13.38 8.68 -46.58
N TYR A 583 -12.38 7.84 -46.75
CA TYR A 583 -11.06 8.26 -47.24
C TYR A 583 -11.13 9.07 -48.55
N ASP A 584 -11.91 8.59 -49.52
CA ASP A 584 -12.02 9.22 -50.84
C ASP A 584 -12.78 10.55 -50.77
N GLU A 585 -13.84 10.66 -49.95
CA GLU A 585 -14.59 11.88 -49.72
C GLU A 585 -13.68 12.98 -49.13
N LEU A 586 -12.92 12.64 -48.07
CA LEU A 586 -12.04 13.60 -47.40
C LEU A 586 -10.84 14.01 -48.24
N MET A 587 -10.31 13.10 -49.05
CA MET A 587 -9.26 13.42 -50.02
C MET A 587 -9.76 14.38 -51.14
N ALA A 588 -11.03 14.23 -51.55
CA ALA A 588 -11.65 15.11 -52.55
C ALA A 588 -11.95 16.51 -52.00
N LEU A 589 -12.29 16.61 -50.70
CA LEU A 589 -12.52 17.88 -49.99
C LEU A 589 -11.28 18.78 -49.92
N LYS A 590 -10.06 18.18 -49.95
CA LYS A 590 -8.77 18.88 -49.78
C LYS A 590 -8.70 19.76 -48.55
N GLY A 591 -9.38 19.36 -47.50
CA GLY A 591 -9.44 20.03 -46.22
C GLY A 591 -8.29 19.66 -45.28
N GLU A 592 -8.58 19.61 -44.00
CA GLU A 592 -7.62 19.36 -42.92
C GLU A 592 -7.01 17.95 -43.01
N PHE A 593 -7.83 16.93 -43.33
CA PHE A 593 -7.36 15.56 -43.56
C PHE A 593 -6.33 15.48 -44.68
N TYR A 594 -6.58 16.18 -45.80
CA TYR A 594 -5.65 16.21 -46.93
C TYR A 594 -4.31 16.84 -46.55
N GLN A 595 -4.32 17.92 -45.76
CA GLN A 595 -3.12 18.59 -45.26
C GLN A 595 -2.31 17.70 -44.35
N LEU A 596 -2.97 17.05 -43.36
CA LEU A 596 -2.34 16.10 -42.45
C LEU A 596 -1.66 14.95 -43.20
N LYS A 597 -2.29 14.46 -44.27
CA LYS A 597 -1.70 13.41 -45.10
C LYS A 597 -0.45 13.89 -45.83
N GLN A 598 -0.43 15.11 -46.38
CA GLN A 598 0.75 15.64 -47.08
C GLN A 598 1.98 15.79 -46.17
N ILE A 599 1.75 16.06 -44.89
CA ILE A 599 2.82 16.17 -43.89
C ILE A 599 3.39 14.79 -43.53
N GLN A 600 2.57 13.71 -43.58
CA GLN A 600 2.96 12.35 -43.25
C GLN A 600 3.55 11.53 -44.41
N SER A 601 3.44 12.02 -45.65
CA SER A 601 4.02 11.41 -46.87
C SER A 601 5.42 11.91 -47.13
#